data_f00bbb401af83266f6edf68424d111a1
#
_entry.id   f00bbb401af83266f6edf68424d111a1
#
_cell.length_a   1.000
_cell.length_b   1.000
_cell.length_c   1.000
_cell.angle_alpha   90.00
_cell.angle_beta   90.00
_cell.angle_gamma   90.00
#
_symmetry.space_group_name_H-M   'P 1'
#
loop_
_entity.id
_entity.type
_entity.pdbx_description
1 polymer ?
#
loop_
_entity_poly.entity_id
_entity_poly.type
_entity_poly.pdbx_seq_one_letter_code
_entity_poly.pdbx_strand_id
1 'polypeptide(L)'
;LIYQVADNGRLYQKYLGKKLHHDSDIQYLPQGTEAYLTHGMEDYFEPAIHIRHNDYNSSLLLKYVDHSSNNTGNGINETVITLKDDKYPVTVKLHYVAYDKENIIRTFTEISHEEKKPVILSKYASSMLHLNSSKYFLTEFSGDWAHEANVTERELAFGKKVIDTKLGARANMFVSPFFQLALDNPSQENAGEVLVGTIGWTGNFRFTFEVDNKNELRIISGINPYDSEY
;
A
#
# COMPACT_ATOMS: atom_id res chain seq x y z
N LEU A 1 12.69 0.58 -4.14
CA LEU A 1 11.35 0.59 -4.71
C LEU A 1 11.44 1.11 -6.14
N ILE A 2 10.89 0.36 -7.11
CA ILE A 2 10.97 0.69 -8.55
C ILE A 2 9.57 0.65 -9.14
N TYR A 3 9.21 1.70 -9.86
CA TYR A 3 7.99 1.80 -10.65
C TYR A 3 8.29 1.91 -12.14
N GLN A 4 7.36 1.46 -12.96
CA GLN A 4 7.42 1.56 -14.42
C GLN A 4 6.06 1.98 -14.98
N VAL A 5 6.08 2.89 -15.92
CA VAL A 5 4.93 3.18 -16.76
C VAL A 5 4.91 2.19 -17.92
N ALA A 6 3.81 1.46 -18.07
CA ALA A 6 3.64 0.51 -19.18
C ALA A 6 3.07 1.21 -20.43
N ASP A 7 3.07 0.50 -21.57
CA ASP A 7 2.57 1.02 -22.85
C ASP A 7 1.08 1.44 -22.81
N ASN A 8 0.31 0.86 -21.91
CA ASN A 8 -1.10 1.23 -21.66
C ASN A 8 -1.24 2.52 -20.83
N GLY A 9 -0.14 3.15 -20.43
CA GLY A 9 -0.10 4.36 -19.62
C GLY A 9 -0.30 4.14 -18.13
N ARG A 10 -0.50 2.90 -17.66
CA ARG A 10 -0.69 2.60 -16.25
C ARG A 10 0.66 2.47 -15.53
N LEU A 11 0.65 2.74 -14.22
CA LEU A 11 1.83 2.63 -13.36
C LEU A 11 1.89 1.27 -12.68
N TYR A 12 3.03 0.59 -12.78
CA TYR A 12 3.27 -0.71 -12.16
C TYR A 12 4.43 -0.63 -11.17
N GLN A 13 4.28 -1.28 -10.01
CA GLN A 13 5.40 -1.52 -9.12
C GLN A 13 6.14 -2.76 -9.59
N LYS A 14 7.41 -2.59 -9.98
CA LYS A 14 8.27 -3.68 -10.46
C LYS A 14 9.05 -4.35 -9.34
N TYR A 15 9.44 -3.58 -8.33
CA TYR A 15 10.33 -4.09 -7.31
C TYR A 15 10.20 -3.33 -5.99
N LEU A 16 10.25 -4.07 -4.91
CA LEU A 16 10.48 -3.58 -3.56
C LEU A 16 11.45 -4.53 -2.85
N GLY A 17 12.60 -4.04 -2.42
CA GLY A 17 13.63 -4.85 -1.76
C GLY A 17 14.96 -4.12 -1.68
N LYS A 18 16.03 -4.88 -1.50
CA LYS A 18 17.39 -4.37 -1.42
C LYS A 18 17.77 -3.59 -2.66
N LYS A 19 18.72 -2.66 -2.52
CA LYS A 19 19.27 -1.92 -3.66
C LYS A 19 19.85 -2.89 -4.69
N LEU A 20 19.46 -2.75 -5.95
CA LEU A 20 20.03 -3.51 -7.05
C LEU A 20 21.51 -3.15 -7.23
N HIS A 21 22.32 -4.12 -7.65
CA HIS A 21 23.75 -3.92 -7.87
C HIS A 21 24.01 -3.06 -9.11
N HIS A 22 23.21 -3.26 -10.15
CA HIS A 22 23.29 -2.51 -11.41
C HIS A 22 21.90 -2.07 -11.86
N ASP A 23 21.80 -0.87 -12.42
CA ASP A 23 20.54 -0.35 -12.99
C ASP A 23 20.05 -1.23 -14.16
N SER A 24 20.97 -1.89 -14.87
CA SER A 24 20.63 -2.86 -15.93
C SER A 24 19.83 -4.06 -15.44
N ASP A 25 19.90 -4.38 -14.14
CA ASP A 25 19.19 -5.52 -13.57
C ASP A 25 17.65 -5.32 -13.61
N ILE A 26 17.19 -4.07 -13.72
CA ILE A 26 15.77 -3.71 -13.85
C ILE A 26 15.11 -4.39 -15.05
N GLN A 27 15.85 -4.61 -16.15
CA GLN A 27 15.31 -5.26 -17.36
C GLN A 27 14.92 -6.73 -17.14
N TYR A 28 15.51 -7.39 -16.16
CA TYR A 28 15.22 -8.78 -15.83
C TYR A 28 14.11 -8.96 -14.79
N LEU A 29 13.62 -7.87 -14.20
CA LEU A 29 12.50 -7.92 -13.28
C LEU A 29 11.19 -8.22 -14.05
N PRO A 30 10.25 -8.96 -13.43
CA PRO A 30 8.93 -9.20 -14.02
C PRO A 30 8.18 -7.88 -14.25
N GLN A 31 7.10 -7.93 -14.99
CA GLN A 31 6.29 -6.73 -15.27
C GLN A 31 5.79 -6.03 -14.00
N GLY A 32 5.60 -6.78 -12.92
CA GLY A 32 5.06 -6.26 -11.67
C GLY A 32 3.52 -6.16 -11.69
N THR A 33 2.99 -5.52 -10.67
CA THR A 33 1.55 -5.34 -10.45
C THR A 33 1.21 -3.86 -10.43
N GLU A 34 -0.05 -3.51 -10.69
CA GLU A 34 -0.48 -2.11 -10.70
C GLU A 34 -0.20 -1.44 -9.36
N ALA A 35 0.45 -0.28 -9.37
CA ALA A 35 0.97 0.38 -8.19
C ALA A 35 -0.11 0.89 -7.22
N TYR A 36 -1.29 1.26 -7.76
CA TYR A 36 -2.42 1.75 -6.98
C TYR A 36 -3.71 1.30 -7.65
N LEU A 37 -4.14 0.08 -7.31
CA LEU A 37 -5.25 -0.62 -7.95
C LEU A 37 -6.58 0.12 -7.73
N THR A 38 -7.33 0.26 -8.82
CA THR A 38 -8.62 0.94 -8.82
C THR A 38 -9.78 -0.06 -8.94
N HIS A 39 -10.93 0.28 -8.34
CA HIS A 39 -12.15 -0.49 -8.52
C HIS A 39 -12.70 -0.37 -9.96
N GLY A 40 -13.29 -1.46 -10.45
CA GLY A 40 -13.97 -1.48 -11.75
C GLY A 40 -13.06 -1.71 -12.96
N MET A 41 -11.80 -2.10 -12.73
CA MET A 41 -10.84 -2.47 -13.77
C MET A 41 -10.69 -3.99 -13.90
N GLU A 42 -9.73 -4.43 -14.71
CA GLU A 42 -9.50 -5.85 -15.03
C GLU A 42 -8.99 -6.69 -13.87
N ASP A 43 -8.37 -6.07 -12.89
CA ASP A 43 -7.88 -6.74 -11.70
C ASP A 43 -9.02 -6.86 -10.66
N TYR A 44 -9.34 -8.08 -10.28
CA TYR A 44 -10.43 -8.40 -9.36
C TYR A 44 -9.99 -8.48 -7.89
N PHE A 45 -8.77 -8.09 -7.58
CA PHE A 45 -8.24 -8.07 -6.23
C PHE A 45 -8.67 -6.80 -5.47
N GLU A 46 -8.28 -6.72 -4.20
CA GLU A 46 -8.67 -5.62 -3.32
C GLU A 46 -8.15 -4.27 -3.86
N PRO A 47 -9.02 -3.30 -4.18
CA PRO A 47 -8.58 -2.01 -4.69
C PRO A 47 -8.04 -1.12 -3.56
N ALA A 48 -7.06 -0.26 -3.91
CA ALA A 48 -6.59 0.82 -3.05
C ALA A 48 -7.56 2.00 -3.01
N ILE A 49 -8.28 2.23 -4.11
CA ILE A 49 -9.26 3.31 -4.23
C ILE A 49 -10.57 2.79 -4.83
N HIS A 50 -11.68 3.22 -4.25
CA HIS A 50 -13.01 3.03 -4.80
C HIS A 50 -13.80 4.33 -4.69
N ILE A 51 -14.12 4.90 -5.84
CA ILE A 51 -14.88 6.13 -5.99
C ILE A 51 -16.17 5.85 -6.77
N ARG A 52 -17.30 6.36 -6.31
CA ARG A 52 -18.53 6.39 -7.06
C ARG A 52 -18.74 7.80 -7.58
N HIS A 53 -18.69 7.96 -8.89
CA HIS A 53 -18.83 9.22 -9.60
C HIS A 53 -20.25 9.79 -9.50
N ASN A 54 -20.42 11.04 -9.88
CA ASN A 54 -21.72 11.73 -9.77
C ASN A 54 -22.80 11.16 -10.70
N ASP A 55 -22.45 10.36 -11.70
CA ASP A 55 -23.32 9.60 -12.60
C ASP A 55 -23.58 8.16 -12.13
N TYR A 56 -23.15 7.83 -10.90
CA TYR A 56 -23.24 6.51 -10.27
C TYR A 56 -22.31 5.43 -10.86
N ASN A 57 -21.46 5.74 -11.83
CA ASN A 57 -20.41 4.84 -12.28
C ASN A 57 -19.31 4.71 -11.19
N SER A 58 -18.75 3.53 -11.05
CA SER A 58 -17.67 3.25 -10.09
C SER A 58 -16.34 2.87 -10.75
N SER A 59 -16.27 2.90 -12.09
CA SER A 59 -15.02 2.57 -12.78
C SER A 59 -14.07 3.75 -12.77
N LEU A 60 -12.83 3.51 -12.40
CA LEU A 60 -11.75 4.49 -12.38
C LEU A 60 -10.52 3.91 -13.06
N LEU A 61 -10.00 4.58 -14.10
CA LEU A 61 -8.78 4.18 -14.81
C LEU A 61 -7.69 5.22 -14.62
N LEU A 62 -6.83 5.01 -13.66
CA LEU A 62 -5.70 5.90 -13.40
C LEU A 62 -4.54 5.63 -14.36
N LYS A 63 -4.10 6.68 -15.06
CA LYS A 63 -2.92 6.70 -15.91
C LYS A 63 -1.88 7.64 -15.36
N TYR A 64 -0.63 7.31 -15.60
CA TYR A 64 0.50 8.18 -15.27
C TYR A 64 0.45 9.47 -16.08
N VAL A 65 0.70 10.59 -15.41
CA VAL A 65 0.79 11.92 -16.03
C VAL A 65 2.22 12.43 -15.95
N ASP A 66 2.75 12.53 -14.73
CA ASP A 66 4.09 13.03 -14.47
C ASP A 66 4.61 12.53 -13.11
N HIS A 67 5.85 12.83 -12.84
CA HIS A 67 6.42 12.70 -11.50
C HIS A 67 7.41 13.83 -11.23
N SER A 68 7.61 14.12 -9.96
CA SER A 68 8.68 14.98 -9.49
C SER A 68 9.49 14.26 -8.41
N SER A 69 10.81 14.51 -8.41
CA SER A 69 11.70 14.03 -7.35
C SER A 69 12.50 15.18 -6.80
N ASN A 70 12.51 15.31 -5.48
CA ASN A 70 13.21 16.38 -4.78
C ASN A 70 14.11 15.78 -3.71
N ASN A 71 15.40 16.11 -3.76
CA ASN A 71 16.33 15.77 -2.70
C ASN A 71 16.36 16.93 -1.69
N THR A 72 15.80 16.70 -0.52
CA THR A 72 15.72 17.70 0.55
C THR A 72 17.01 17.81 1.36
N GLY A 73 18.05 17.03 1.01
CA GLY A 73 19.31 16.94 1.73
C GLY A 73 19.28 15.86 2.82
N ASN A 74 20.40 15.64 3.47
CA ASN A 74 20.58 14.67 4.58
C ASN A 74 20.19 13.20 4.26
N GLY A 75 20.09 12.81 2.99
CA GLY A 75 19.66 11.47 2.58
C GLY A 75 18.15 11.29 2.56
N ILE A 76 17.39 12.40 2.44
CA ILE A 76 15.93 12.36 2.33
C ILE A 76 15.55 12.72 0.89
N ASN A 77 14.86 11.80 0.22
CA ASN A 77 14.39 11.96 -1.15
C ASN A 77 12.87 11.82 -1.19
N GLU A 78 12.19 12.83 -1.71
CA GLU A 78 10.75 12.78 -1.94
C GLU A 78 10.47 12.58 -3.43
N THR A 79 9.62 11.61 -3.75
CA THR A 79 9.08 11.40 -5.09
C THR A 79 7.56 11.45 -5.04
N VAL A 80 6.99 12.26 -5.91
CA VAL A 80 5.54 12.39 -6.09
C VAL A 80 5.18 11.93 -7.48
N ILE A 81 4.28 10.96 -7.61
CA ILE A 81 3.80 10.44 -8.89
C ILE A 81 2.34 10.84 -9.05
N THR A 82 2.03 11.54 -10.14
CA THR A 82 0.68 12.02 -10.46
C THR A 82 0.00 11.05 -11.43
N LEU A 83 -1.18 10.58 -11.03
CA LEU A 83 -2.06 9.73 -11.83
C LEU A 83 -3.38 10.46 -12.07
N LYS A 84 -3.98 10.29 -13.27
CA LYS A 84 -5.29 10.86 -13.62
C LYS A 84 -6.14 9.86 -14.37
N ASP A 85 -7.45 10.00 -14.23
CA ASP A 85 -8.41 9.30 -15.08
C ASP A 85 -8.71 10.16 -16.33
N ASP A 86 -8.84 9.49 -17.49
CA ASP A 86 -9.10 10.17 -18.77
C ASP A 86 -10.57 10.63 -18.93
N LYS A 87 -11.51 10.01 -18.21
CA LYS A 87 -12.95 10.24 -18.34
C LYS A 87 -13.52 11.10 -17.23
N TYR A 88 -13.02 10.87 -16.02
CA TYR A 88 -13.46 11.58 -14.83
C TYR A 88 -12.32 12.49 -14.33
N PRO A 89 -12.62 13.73 -13.94
CA PRO A 89 -11.60 14.66 -13.47
C PRO A 89 -11.12 14.29 -12.05
N VAL A 90 -10.58 13.09 -11.91
CA VAL A 90 -9.99 12.56 -10.67
C VAL A 90 -8.48 12.53 -10.80
N THR A 91 -7.79 13.06 -9.81
CA THR A 91 -6.33 13.07 -9.71
C THR A 91 -5.91 12.38 -8.41
N VAL A 92 -4.95 11.48 -8.52
CA VAL A 92 -4.31 10.80 -7.39
C VAL A 92 -2.81 11.09 -7.44
N LYS A 93 -2.26 11.56 -6.31
CA LYS A 93 -0.81 11.74 -6.16
C LYS A 93 -0.29 10.76 -5.13
N LEU A 94 0.66 9.93 -5.53
CA LEU A 94 1.34 8.97 -4.67
C LEU A 94 2.65 9.58 -4.20
N HIS A 95 2.80 9.78 -2.90
CA HIS A 95 3.98 10.33 -2.27
C HIS A 95 4.84 9.25 -1.65
N TYR A 96 6.13 9.28 -1.94
CA TYR A 96 7.15 8.41 -1.40
C TYR A 96 8.29 9.25 -0.84
N VAL A 97 8.49 9.22 0.47
CA VAL A 97 9.61 9.90 1.13
C VAL A 97 10.57 8.83 1.64
N ALA A 98 11.70 8.71 0.98
CA ALA A 98 12.76 7.76 1.34
C ALA A 98 13.75 8.43 2.30
N TYR A 99 14.02 7.76 3.42
CA TYR A 99 15.03 8.09 4.41
C TYR A 99 16.17 7.09 4.27
N ASP A 100 17.18 7.43 3.48
CA ASP A 100 18.23 6.50 3.08
C ASP A 100 19.05 5.96 4.24
N LYS A 101 19.29 6.78 5.26
CA LYS A 101 20.08 6.40 6.45
C LYS A 101 19.35 5.45 7.38
N GLU A 102 18.04 5.67 7.50
CA GLU A 102 17.16 4.92 8.39
C GLU A 102 16.58 3.67 7.70
N ASN A 103 16.75 3.55 6.39
CA ASN A 103 16.11 2.51 5.56
C ASN A 103 14.57 2.49 5.72
N ILE A 104 13.97 3.68 5.70
CA ILE A 104 12.52 3.88 5.86
C ILE A 104 11.96 4.52 4.60
N ILE A 105 10.77 4.09 4.19
CA ILE A 105 9.95 4.76 3.19
C ILE A 105 8.62 5.16 3.83
N ARG A 106 8.36 6.45 3.92
CA ARG A 106 7.04 6.98 4.28
C ARG A 106 6.20 7.17 3.03
N THR A 107 4.96 6.67 3.06
CA THR A 107 4.03 6.80 1.93
C THR A 107 2.74 7.47 2.39
N PHE A 108 2.17 8.29 1.51
CA PHE A 108 0.81 8.82 1.66
C PHE A 108 0.24 9.18 0.30
N THR A 109 -1.08 9.37 0.24
CA THR A 109 -1.79 9.59 -1.02
C THR A 109 -2.66 10.85 -0.90
N GLU A 110 -2.63 11.70 -1.93
CA GLU A 110 -3.58 12.79 -2.12
C GLU A 110 -4.58 12.40 -3.20
N ILE A 111 -5.87 12.57 -2.92
CA ILE A 111 -6.96 12.29 -3.86
C ILE A 111 -7.77 13.57 -4.02
N SER A 112 -7.99 13.99 -5.26
CA SER A 112 -8.79 15.16 -5.59
C SER A 112 -9.68 14.91 -6.80
N HIS A 113 -10.80 15.61 -6.89
CA HIS A 113 -11.66 15.59 -8.06
C HIS A 113 -12.22 16.98 -8.38
N GLU A 114 -12.57 17.18 -9.65
CA GLU A 114 -13.19 18.41 -10.16
C GLU A 114 -14.55 18.13 -10.82
N GLU A 115 -15.22 17.07 -10.39
CA GLU A 115 -16.59 16.78 -10.84
C GLU A 115 -17.56 17.87 -10.34
N LYS A 116 -18.57 18.18 -11.15
CA LYS A 116 -19.54 19.24 -10.87
C LYS A 116 -20.47 18.95 -9.68
N LYS A 117 -20.58 17.70 -9.30
CA LYS A 117 -21.40 17.23 -8.17
C LYS A 117 -20.56 16.38 -7.24
N PRO A 118 -20.98 16.17 -5.99
CA PRO A 118 -20.29 15.30 -5.06
C PRO A 118 -20.07 13.89 -5.62
N VAL A 119 -18.95 13.30 -5.27
CA VAL A 119 -18.60 11.89 -5.47
C VAL A 119 -18.59 11.19 -4.12
N ILE A 120 -18.64 9.87 -4.10
CA ILE A 120 -18.48 9.10 -2.87
C ILE A 120 -17.18 8.33 -2.94
N LEU A 121 -16.29 8.59 -2.00
CA LEU A 121 -15.02 7.90 -1.84
C LEU A 121 -15.16 6.88 -0.71
N SER A 122 -15.30 5.60 -1.05
CA SER A 122 -15.54 4.51 -0.10
C SER A 122 -14.29 3.69 0.23
N LYS A 123 -13.21 3.81 -0.57
CA LYS A 123 -11.87 3.28 -0.27
C LYS A 123 -10.80 4.29 -0.69
N TYR A 124 -9.79 4.45 0.16
CA TYR A 124 -8.74 5.45 -0.02
C TYR A 124 -7.49 5.06 0.77
N ALA A 125 -6.73 4.14 0.24
CA ALA A 125 -5.51 3.68 0.89
C ALA A 125 -4.42 4.77 0.87
N SER A 126 -3.69 4.87 1.98
CA SER A 126 -2.49 5.72 2.06
C SER A 126 -1.29 5.09 1.36
N SER A 127 -1.31 3.75 1.23
CA SER A 127 -0.24 2.98 0.59
C SER A 127 -0.79 1.69 0.01
N MET A 128 -0.24 1.30 -1.14
CA MET A 128 -0.36 -0.05 -1.70
C MET A 128 1.03 -0.49 -2.12
N LEU A 129 1.51 -1.61 -1.59
CA LEU A 129 2.82 -2.18 -1.87
C LEU A 129 2.66 -3.63 -2.29
N HIS A 130 3.53 -4.07 -3.18
CA HIS A 130 3.56 -5.43 -3.69
C HIS A 130 4.88 -6.10 -3.32
N LEU A 131 4.79 -7.37 -2.94
CA LEU A 131 5.92 -8.23 -2.65
C LEU A 131 5.77 -9.55 -3.39
N ASN A 132 6.89 -10.08 -3.86
CA ASN A 132 6.97 -11.40 -4.45
C ASN A 132 8.02 -12.19 -3.68
N SER A 133 7.59 -13.27 -3.04
CA SER A 133 8.41 -14.17 -2.26
C SER A 133 7.83 -15.58 -2.32
N SER A 134 8.60 -16.59 -1.99
CA SER A 134 8.10 -17.97 -1.96
C SER A 134 7.06 -18.18 -0.87
N LYS A 135 7.22 -17.49 0.26
CA LYS A 135 6.34 -17.51 1.44
C LYS A 135 6.35 -16.19 2.18
N TYR A 136 5.31 -15.95 2.94
CA TYR A 136 5.10 -14.74 3.74
C TYR A 136 4.69 -15.13 5.15
N PHE A 137 5.40 -14.63 6.16
CA PHE A 137 5.10 -14.87 7.57
C PHE A 137 4.76 -13.54 8.24
N LEU A 138 3.49 -13.37 8.56
CA LEU A 138 2.97 -12.16 9.18
C LEU A 138 3.01 -12.30 10.69
N THR A 139 3.70 -11.36 11.35
CA THR A 139 3.66 -11.17 12.80
C THR A 139 2.77 -9.99 13.12
N GLU A 140 1.75 -10.22 13.92
CA GLU A 140 0.81 -9.22 14.44
C GLU A 140 0.85 -9.18 15.97
N PHE A 141 0.46 -8.03 16.52
CA PHE A 141 0.49 -7.76 17.95
C PHE A 141 -0.92 -7.45 18.42
N SER A 142 -1.44 -8.30 19.30
CA SER A 142 -2.73 -8.10 19.93
C SER A 142 -2.55 -7.80 21.42
N GLY A 143 -3.56 -7.23 22.05
CA GLY A 143 -3.49 -6.92 23.46
C GLY A 143 -4.87 -6.77 24.10
N ASP A 144 -4.85 -6.67 25.40
CA ASP A 144 -5.95 -6.29 26.26
C ASP A 144 -5.36 -5.74 27.56
N TRP A 145 -6.19 -5.32 28.49
CA TRP A 145 -5.75 -4.82 29.78
C TRP A 145 -4.93 -5.89 30.52
N ALA A 146 -3.72 -5.55 30.95
CA ALA A 146 -2.73 -6.44 31.55
C ALA A 146 -2.28 -7.63 30.67
N HIS A 147 -2.55 -7.58 29.38
CA HIS A 147 -2.13 -8.55 28.37
C HIS A 147 -1.72 -7.87 27.06
N GLU A 148 -0.85 -6.88 27.16
CA GLU A 148 -0.38 -6.10 26.01
C GLU A 148 0.65 -6.88 25.20
N ALA A 149 0.69 -6.55 23.89
CA ALA A 149 1.70 -7.01 22.94
C ALA A 149 1.84 -8.54 22.80
N ASN A 150 0.73 -9.28 22.83
CA ASN A 150 0.76 -10.70 22.51
C ASN A 150 1.13 -10.89 21.04
N VAL A 151 2.21 -11.62 20.80
CA VAL A 151 2.76 -11.87 19.48
C VAL A 151 2.10 -13.08 18.85
N THR A 152 1.63 -12.94 17.63
CA THR A 152 1.14 -14.05 16.81
C THR A 152 1.81 -14.00 15.45
N GLU A 153 2.50 -15.08 15.08
CA GLU A 153 3.04 -15.27 13.73
C GLU A 153 2.23 -16.31 12.97
N ARG A 154 2.00 -16.05 11.69
CA ARG A 154 1.30 -16.98 10.79
C ARG A 154 1.82 -16.89 9.36
N GLU A 155 1.89 -18.01 8.66
CA GLU A 155 2.08 -18.04 7.23
C GLU A 155 0.81 -17.51 6.53
N LEU A 156 0.98 -16.59 5.58
CA LEU A 156 -0.10 -16.10 4.71
C LEU A 156 -0.25 -17.05 3.52
N ALA A 157 -1.47 -17.48 3.28
CA ALA A 157 -1.85 -18.28 2.12
C ALA A 157 -2.79 -17.48 1.21
N PHE A 158 -3.13 -18.06 0.06
CA PHE A 158 -4.13 -17.48 -0.85
C PHE A 158 -5.37 -16.96 -0.11
N GLY A 159 -5.72 -15.71 -0.37
CA GLY A 159 -6.83 -15.00 0.26
C GLY A 159 -6.39 -13.76 1.01
N LYS A 160 -7.23 -13.30 1.94
CA LYS A 160 -7.02 -12.04 2.66
C LYS A 160 -6.88 -12.25 4.17
N LYS A 161 -5.88 -11.57 4.75
CA LYS A 161 -5.78 -11.31 6.19
C LYS A 161 -5.91 -9.80 6.41
N VAL A 162 -6.73 -9.42 7.37
CA VAL A 162 -6.94 -8.01 7.75
C VAL A 162 -6.55 -7.80 9.21
N ILE A 163 -5.84 -6.71 9.47
CA ILE A 163 -5.58 -6.17 10.80
C ILE A 163 -6.24 -4.80 10.82
N ASP A 164 -7.30 -4.62 11.60
CA ASP A 164 -8.03 -3.36 11.65
C ASP A 164 -8.62 -3.05 13.02
N THR A 165 -9.06 -1.81 13.19
CA THR A 165 -9.78 -1.37 14.37
C THR A 165 -10.91 -0.42 14.00
N LYS A 166 -11.93 -0.37 14.88
CA LYS A 166 -13.11 0.48 14.80
C LYS A 166 -13.37 1.23 16.11
N LEU A 167 -12.35 1.33 16.96
CA LEU A 167 -12.47 1.85 18.33
C LEU A 167 -12.21 3.36 18.44
N GLY A 168 -12.05 4.05 17.31
CA GLY A 168 -11.82 5.50 17.27
C GLY A 168 -10.55 5.90 18.04
N ALA A 169 -10.69 6.73 19.06
CA ALA A 169 -9.56 7.21 19.87
C ALA A 169 -8.82 6.11 20.66
N ARG A 170 -9.38 4.90 20.75
CA ARG A 170 -8.73 3.74 21.36
C ARG A 170 -8.28 2.71 20.32
N ALA A 171 -7.86 3.19 19.18
CA ALA A 171 -7.56 2.36 18.01
C ALA A 171 -6.57 1.23 18.29
N ASN A 172 -5.62 1.42 19.18
CA ASN A 172 -4.58 0.46 19.54
C ASN A 172 -4.92 -0.42 20.77
N MET A 173 -6.16 -0.39 21.28
CA MET A 173 -6.51 -1.08 22.51
C MET A 173 -6.34 -2.59 22.44
N PHE A 174 -6.82 -3.21 21.35
CA PHE A 174 -6.77 -4.67 21.16
C PHE A 174 -5.81 -5.13 20.07
N VAL A 175 -5.43 -4.22 19.16
CA VAL A 175 -4.57 -4.51 18.01
C VAL A 175 -3.62 -3.35 17.80
N SER A 176 -2.34 -3.66 17.64
CA SER A 176 -1.34 -2.62 17.36
C SER A 176 -1.39 -2.17 15.89
N PRO A 177 -1.24 -0.86 15.60
CA PRO A 177 -1.12 -0.34 14.24
C PRO A 177 0.28 -0.61 13.66
N PHE A 178 0.74 -1.85 13.78
CA PHE A 178 2.09 -2.28 13.48
C PHE A 178 2.09 -3.75 13.07
N PHE A 179 2.93 -4.11 12.12
CA PHE A 179 3.15 -5.50 11.70
C PHE A 179 4.62 -5.74 11.34
N GLN A 180 5.03 -7.00 11.39
CA GLN A 180 6.25 -7.48 10.75
C GLN A 180 5.87 -8.55 9.72
N LEU A 181 6.55 -8.53 8.59
CA LEU A 181 6.36 -9.50 7.52
C LEU A 181 7.71 -10.07 7.12
N ALA A 182 7.95 -11.32 7.48
CA ALA A 182 9.14 -12.05 7.07
C ALA A 182 8.91 -12.72 5.71
N LEU A 183 9.96 -12.75 4.89
CA LEU A 183 9.95 -13.29 3.53
C LEU A 183 10.71 -14.63 3.49
N ASP A 184 10.17 -15.58 2.72
CA ASP A 184 10.69 -16.93 2.48
C ASP A 184 10.70 -17.85 3.71
N ASN A 185 11.12 -17.38 4.87
CA ASN A 185 11.18 -18.12 6.12
C ASN A 185 10.73 -17.24 7.30
N PRO A 186 10.24 -17.83 8.40
CA PRO A 186 10.02 -17.09 9.64
C PRO A 186 11.28 -16.35 10.07
N SER A 187 11.12 -15.13 10.58
CA SER A 187 12.25 -14.35 11.08
C SER A 187 12.85 -15.03 12.31
N GLN A 188 14.17 -14.96 12.40
CA GLN A 188 14.94 -15.40 13.56
C GLN A 188 15.61 -14.20 14.22
N GLU A 189 16.08 -14.36 15.45
CA GLU A 189 16.73 -13.29 16.21
C GLU A 189 17.88 -12.62 15.45
N ASN A 190 18.63 -13.38 14.66
CA ASN A 190 19.83 -12.93 13.95
C ASN A 190 19.85 -13.23 12.46
N ALA A 191 18.71 -13.64 11.88
CA ALA A 191 18.62 -13.97 10.46
C ALA A 191 17.19 -13.75 9.92
N GLY A 192 17.11 -13.45 8.61
CA GLY A 192 15.87 -13.25 7.87
C GLY A 192 15.78 -11.86 7.24
N GLU A 193 14.88 -11.72 6.30
CA GLU A 193 14.49 -10.43 5.71
C GLU A 193 13.09 -10.09 6.16
N VAL A 194 12.93 -8.91 6.75
CA VAL A 194 11.67 -8.48 7.37
C VAL A 194 11.30 -7.10 6.86
N LEU A 195 10.08 -6.96 6.38
CA LEU A 195 9.42 -5.68 6.17
C LEU A 195 8.62 -5.32 7.43
N VAL A 196 8.88 -4.15 7.98
CA VAL A 196 8.14 -3.62 9.12
C VAL A 196 7.24 -2.50 8.63
N GLY A 197 5.97 -2.51 9.04
CA GLY A 197 5.02 -1.48 8.68
C GLY A 197 4.23 -0.94 9.87
N THR A 198 4.01 0.36 9.85
CA THR A 198 3.15 1.07 10.80
C THR A 198 2.42 2.21 10.11
N ILE A 199 1.40 2.77 10.75
CA ILE A 199 0.64 3.91 10.25
C ILE A 199 0.76 5.09 11.22
N GLY A 200 1.05 6.28 10.68
CA GLY A 200 1.10 7.54 11.43
C GLY A 200 -0.30 8.15 11.63
N TRP A 201 -1.24 7.36 12.12
CA TRP A 201 -2.64 7.74 12.35
C TRP A 201 -3.11 7.23 13.71
N THR A 202 -3.82 8.05 14.46
CA THR A 202 -4.28 7.74 15.83
C THR A 202 -5.74 7.28 15.92
N GLY A 203 -6.43 7.20 14.80
CA GLY A 203 -7.81 6.73 14.70
C GLY A 203 -7.92 5.32 14.12
N ASN A 204 -9.09 4.99 13.61
CA ASN A 204 -9.35 3.68 13.00
C ASN A 204 -8.41 3.44 11.81
N PHE A 205 -7.70 2.33 11.83
CA PHE A 205 -6.74 1.95 10.78
C PHE A 205 -7.08 0.58 10.19
N ARG A 206 -6.53 0.31 9.01
CA ARG A 206 -6.61 -1.00 8.37
C ARG A 206 -5.33 -1.31 7.61
N PHE A 207 -4.83 -2.54 7.81
CA PHE A 207 -3.88 -3.21 6.93
C PHE A 207 -4.57 -4.41 6.30
N THR A 208 -4.53 -4.51 4.99
CA THR A 208 -5.03 -5.67 4.25
C THR A 208 -3.85 -6.34 3.56
N PHE A 209 -3.66 -7.61 3.85
CA PHE A 209 -2.67 -8.49 3.22
C PHE A 209 -3.44 -9.47 2.33
N GLU A 210 -3.25 -9.37 1.03
CA GLU A 210 -3.93 -10.23 0.06
C GLU A 210 -2.90 -10.98 -0.78
N VAL A 211 -2.92 -12.31 -0.66
CA VAL A 211 -2.11 -13.22 -1.49
C VAL A 211 -2.98 -13.72 -2.63
N ASP A 212 -2.52 -13.53 -3.86
CA ASP A 212 -3.24 -13.94 -5.05
C ASP A 212 -2.92 -15.39 -5.49
N ASN A 213 -3.53 -15.80 -6.60
CA ASN A 213 -3.34 -17.13 -7.17
C ASN A 213 -1.97 -17.37 -7.82
N LYS A 214 -1.14 -16.33 -7.92
CA LYS A 214 0.26 -16.42 -8.36
C LYS A 214 1.23 -16.32 -7.18
N ASN A 215 0.71 -16.31 -5.97
CA ASN A 215 1.47 -16.09 -4.74
C ASN A 215 2.13 -14.70 -4.65
N GLU A 216 1.56 -13.69 -5.30
CA GLU A 216 1.97 -12.29 -5.13
C GLU A 216 1.20 -11.67 -3.97
N LEU A 217 1.89 -10.96 -3.09
CA LEU A 217 1.29 -10.31 -1.92
C LEU A 217 1.07 -8.82 -2.18
N ARG A 218 -0.16 -8.36 -1.91
CA ARG A 218 -0.51 -6.94 -1.82
C ARG A 218 -0.69 -6.54 -0.37
N ILE A 219 -0.07 -5.43 0.02
CA ILE A 219 -0.24 -4.81 1.34
C ILE A 219 -0.89 -3.45 1.12
N ILE A 220 -2.12 -3.31 1.56
CA ILE A 220 -2.90 -2.07 1.47
C ILE A 220 -3.05 -1.50 2.87
N SER A 221 -2.62 -0.26 3.06
CA SER A 221 -2.56 0.38 4.37
C SER A 221 -3.23 1.74 4.35
N GLY A 222 -3.96 2.08 5.41
CA GLY A 222 -4.58 3.39 5.52
C GLY A 222 -5.57 3.51 6.66
N ILE A 223 -6.35 4.58 6.62
CA ILE A 223 -7.50 4.78 7.49
C ILE A 223 -8.52 3.68 7.20
N ASN A 224 -9.13 3.13 8.24
CA ASN A 224 -10.22 2.18 8.07
C ASN A 224 -11.48 2.93 7.61
N PRO A 225 -12.01 2.68 6.40
CA PRO A 225 -13.18 3.40 5.88
C PRO A 225 -14.51 2.88 6.44
N TYR A 226 -14.49 2.13 7.54
CA TYR A 226 -15.65 1.41 8.09
C TYR A 226 -16.92 2.27 8.26
N ASP A 227 -16.77 3.51 8.75
CA ASP A 227 -17.88 4.44 8.96
C ASP A 227 -17.68 5.78 8.24
N SER A 228 -16.73 5.87 7.32
CA SER A 228 -16.31 7.13 6.71
C SER A 228 -16.35 7.00 5.19
N GLU A 229 -17.38 7.55 4.61
CA GLU A 229 -17.44 7.88 3.19
C GLU A 229 -17.21 9.38 3.03
N TYR A 230 -16.34 9.78 2.12
CA TYR A 230 -16.04 11.17 1.80
C TYR A 230 -16.55 11.57 0.43
#